data_6e55386038b0f620a18997daa91eb71b
#
_entry.id   6e55386038b0f620a18997daa91eb71b
#
_cell.length_a   1.000
_cell.length_b   1.000
_cell.length_c   1.000
_cell.angle_alpha   90.00
_cell.angle_beta   90.00
_cell.angle_gamma   90.00
#
_symmetry.space_group_name_H-M   'P 1'
#
loop_
_entity.id
_entity.type
_entity.pdbx_description
1 polymer ?
#
loop_
_entity_poly.entity_id
_entity_poly.type
_entity_poly.pdbx_seq_one_letter_code
_entity_poly.pdbx_strand_id
1 'polypeptide(L)'
;GILQSGTLASTFTASQGLLLMQPTLYKMAGELLPGVLHVSARALAAQALSIFGDHQDVCAVRQTGCVMLASSSVQEVCDLAAVAHLSAVKGRLPFIHFFDGFRTSHEIQRIEALSYEDYEEMLDKEAVQAFRERALSPNHPVMRGTAQNPDIYFQTREAANLFYEKIPGIIKEYMAQIEKRTGRTYRFFQYYGAKNPKYVVIAMGSVCETIREILPQMNCADTDCDTGSSGMQDDIMQDNSG
;
A
#
# COMPACT_ATOMS: atom_id res chain seq x y z
N GLY A 1 5.97 -7.19 -18.80
CA GLY A 1 7.24 -7.32 -19.56
C GLY A 1 8.38 -6.63 -18.82
N ILE A 2 8.27 -5.32 -18.57
CA ILE A 2 9.37 -4.50 -17.96
C ILE A 2 9.88 -5.10 -16.64
N LEU A 3 8.99 -5.45 -15.72
CA LEU A 3 9.39 -6.06 -14.44
C LEU A 3 10.11 -7.41 -14.63
N GLN A 4 9.72 -8.20 -15.61
CA GLN A 4 10.37 -9.49 -15.90
C GLN A 4 11.77 -9.32 -16.49
N SER A 5 12.07 -8.18 -17.11
CA SER A 5 13.43 -7.86 -17.58
C SER A 5 14.36 -7.30 -16.49
N GLY A 6 13.93 -7.29 -15.22
CA GLY A 6 14.73 -6.80 -14.10
C GLY A 6 14.76 -5.28 -13.96
N THR A 7 13.84 -4.59 -14.63
CA THR A 7 13.68 -3.14 -14.55
C THR A 7 12.45 -2.80 -13.70
N LEU A 8 12.61 -1.92 -12.73
CA LEU A 8 11.49 -1.44 -11.91
C LEU A 8 10.52 -0.62 -12.77
N ALA A 9 9.26 -0.78 -12.50
CA ALA A 9 8.20 -0.06 -13.18
C ALA A 9 7.10 0.35 -12.21
N SER A 10 6.58 1.56 -12.40
CA SER A 10 5.38 2.05 -11.75
C SER A 10 4.40 2.59 -12.79
N THR A 11 3.15 2.70 -12.41
CA THR A 11 2.11 3.29 -13.25
C THR A 11 1.12 4.07 -12.41
N PHE A 12 0.42 4.99 -13.06
CA PHE A 12 -0.64 5.79 -12.47
C PHE A 12 -1.94 5.48 -13.20
N THR A 13 -3.00 5.21 -12.44
CA THR A 13 -4.30 4.83 -13.01
C THR A 13 -5.45 5.23 -12.10
N ALA A 14 -6.66 4.99 -12.57
CA ALA A 14 -7.90 5.23 -11.84
C ALA A 14 -9.04 4.42 -12.43
N SER A 15 -10.05 4.06 -11.61
CA SER A 15 -11.34 3.55 -12.05
C SER A 15 -11.23 2.38 -13.05
N GLN A 16 -11.83 2.49 -14.24
CA GLN A 16 -11.81 1.44 -15.27
C GLN A 16 -10.39 1.08 -15.73
N GLY A 17 -9.45 2.03 -15.70
CA GLY A 17 -8.05 1.78 -16.05
C GLY A 17 -7.42 0.73 -15.14
N LEU A 18 -7.72 0.76 -13.83
CA LEU A 18 -7.28 -0.27 -12.90
C LEU A 18 -7.92 -1.63 -13.20
N LEU A 19 -9.21 -1.65 -13.51
CA LEU A 19 -9.91 -2.90 -13.82
C LEU A 19 -9.39 -3.56 -15.09
N LEU A 20 -9.00 -2.78 -16.10
CA LEU A 20 -8.38 -3.31 -17.33
C LEU A 20 -7.05 -4.01 -17.05
N MET A 21 -6.36 -3.65 -15.97
CA MET A 21 -5.11 -4.29 -15.56
C MET A 21 -5.33 -5.53 -14.67
N GLN A 22 -6.54 -5.82 -14.23
CA GLN A 22 -6.82 -6.88 -13.24
C GLN A 22 -6.20 -8.24 -13.57
N PRO A 23 -6.27 -8.78 -14.80
CA PRO A 23 -5.61 -10.04 -15.12
C PRO A 23 -4.09 -9.99 -14.97
N THR A 24 -3.50 -8.82 -15.29
CA THR A 24 -2.06 -8.59 -15.14
C THR A 24 -1.66 -8.48 -13.67
N LEU A 25 -2.51 -7.93 -12.81
CA LEU A 25 -2.27 -7.84 -11.36
C LEU A 25 -2.15 -9.21 -10.73
N TYR A 26 -3.09 -10.14 -11.05
CA TYR A 26 -2.99 -11.54 -10.62
C TYR A 26 -1.65 -12.17 -11.04
N LYS A 27 -1.24 -11.91 -12.28
CA LYS A 27 0.00 -12.43 -12.82
C LYS A 27 1.23 -11.83 -12.12
N MET A 28 1.25 -10.52 -11.90
CA MET A 28 2.33 -9.86 -11.18
C MET A 28 2.49 -10.40 -9.75
N ALA A 29 1.38 -10.58 -9.03
CA ALA A 29 1.39 -11.14 -7.68
C ALA A 29 1.84 -12.60 -7.68
N GLY A 30 1.32 -13.42 -8.59
CA GLY A 30 1.70 -14.83 -8.71
C GLY A 30 3.14 -15.06 -9.13
N GLU A 31 3.74 -14.14 -9.87
CA GLU A 31 5.15 -14.20 -10.29
C GLU A 31 6.09 -13.45 -9.32
N LEU A 32 5.57 -12.90 -8.22
CA LEU A 32 6.33 -12.16 -7.20
C LEU A 32 7.14 -11.00 -7.81
N LEU A 33 6.48 -10.17 -8.62
CA LEU A 33 7.08 -9.04 -9.33
C LEU A 33 6.82 -7.72 -8.57
N PRO A 34 7.88 -6.94 -8.28
CA PRO A 34 7.80 -5.74 -7.42
C PRO A 34 7.33 -4.49 -8.18
N GLY A 35 6.14 -4.52 -8.76
CA GLY A 35 5.54 -3.36 -9.41
C GLY A 35 4.71 -2.51 -8.45
N VAL A 36 4.67 -1.20 -8.66
CA VAL A 36 3.84 -0.29 -7.86
C VAL A 36 2.86 0.45 -8.76
N LEU A 37 1.58 0.37 -8.40
CA LEU A 37 0.52 1.12 -9.04
C LEU A 37 0.04 2.22 -8.09
N HIS A 38 0.11 3.46 -8.53
CA HIS A 38 -0.47 4.60 -7.83
C HIS A 38 -1.87 4.85 -8.38
N VAL A 39 -2.88 4.72 -7.51
CA VAL A 39 -4.28 4.73 -7.92
C VAL A 39 -5.00 5.91 -7.29
N SER A 40 -5.46 6.82 -8.15
CA SER A 40 -6.40 7.86 -7.79
C SER A 40 -7.80 7.25 -7.77
N ALA A 41 -8.16 6.65 -6.61
CA ALA A 41 -9.33 5.79 -6.48
C ALA A 41 -10.65 6.54 -6.72
N ARG A 42 -11.50 6.00 -7.59
CA ARG A 42 -12.78 6.61 -8.00
C ARG A 42 -13.86 5.56 -8.23
N ALA A 43 -15.11 6.03 -8.21
CA ALA A 43 -16.23 5.23 -8.62
C ALA A 43 -16.06 4.65 -10.02
N LEU A 44 -16.60 3.47 -10.23
CA LEU A 44 -16.67 2.84 -11.56
C LEU A 44 -17.84 3.42 -12.35
N ALA A 45 -17.63 3.64 -13.64
CA ALA A 45 -18.71 4.04 -14.52
C ALA A 45 -19.78 2.94 -14.63
N ALA A 46 -21.03 3.31 -14.41
CA ALA A 46 -22.19 2.44 -14.54
C ALA A 46 -23.21 3.14 -15.45
N GLN A 47 -24.31 3.67 -14.89
CA GLN A 47 -25.26 4.47 -15.66
C GLN A 47 -24.69 5.83 -16.10
N ALA A 48 -23.66 6.31 -15.41
CA ALA A 48 -22.92 7.53 -15.72
C ALA A 48 -21.48 7.42 -15.20
N LEU A 49 -20.61 8.30 -15.66
CA LEU A 49 -19.27 8.48 -15.11
C LEU A 49 -19.35 9.37 -13.86
N SER A 50 -18.64 8.97 -12.79
CA SER A 50 -18.35 9.84 -11.65
C SER A 50 -16.84 10.01 -11.49
N ILE A 51 -16.40 11.24 -11.27
CA ILE A 51 -14.99 11.57 -11.08
C ILE A 51 -14.60 11.68 -9.61
N PHE A 52 -15.58 11.64 -8.71
CA PHE A 52 -15.36 11.80 -7.26
C PHE A 52 -14.69 10.57 -6.63
N GLY A 53 -13.97 10.82 -5.53
CA GLY A 53 -13.31 9.79 -4.74
C GLY A 53 -14.29 8.72 -4.27
N ASP A 54 -13.88 7.47 -4.50
CA ASP A 54 -14.57 6.26 -4.09
C ASP A 54 -13.56 5.12 -4.10
N HIS A 55 -13.74 4.12 -3.28
CA HIS A 55 -12.85 2.96 -3.24
C HIS A 55 -13.39 1.75 -4.02
N GLN A 56 -14.39 1.93 -4.87
CA GLN A 56 -15.03 0.86 -5.62
C GLN A 56 -14.04 0.13 -6.54
N ASP A 57 -13.17 0.88 -7.23
CA ASP A 57 -12.18 0.33 -8.15
C ASP A 57 -11.09 -0.50 -7.41
N VAL A 58 -10.53 0.02 -6.34
CA VAL A 58 -9.52 -0.71 -5.54
C VAL A 58 -10.14 -1.90 -4.81
N CYS A 59 -11.38 -1.78 -4.32
CA CYS A 59 -12.11 -2.90 -3.74
C CYS A 59 -12.40 -4.02 -4.75
N ALA A 60 -12.63 -3.67 -6.02
CA ALA A 60 -12.86 -4.67 -7.08
C ALA A 60 -11.62 -5.52 -7.36
N VAL A 61 -10.42 -4.98 -7.16
CA VAL A 61 -9.14 -5.70 -7.41
C VAL A 61 -8.47 -6.23 -6.14
N ARG A 62 -9.10 -6.13 -4.97
CA ARG A 62 -8.51 -6.54 -3.68
C ARG A 62 -8.07 -8.01 -3.61
N GLN A 63 -8.66 -8.87 -4.46
CA GLN A 63 -8.37 -10.31 -4.48
C GLN A 63 -7.19 -10.68 -5.38
N THR A 64 -6.56 -9.71 -6.05
CA THR A 64 -5.47 -9.96 -7.02
C THR A 64 -4.17 -10.45 -6.38
N GLY A 65 -4.02 -10.27 -5.07
CA GLY A 65 -2.79 -10.58 -4.34
C GLY A 65 -1.79 -9.41 -4.29
N CYS A 66 -2.16 -8.24 -4.81
CA CYS A 66 -1.37 -7.04 -4.60
C CYS A 66 -1.51 -6.55 -3.15
N VAL A 67 -0.44 -6.07 -2.57
CA VAL A 67 -0.47 -5.39 -1.28
C VAL A 67 -1.14 -4.03 -1.45
N MET A 68 -2.09 -3.70 -0.59
CA MET A 68 -2.85 -2.46 -0.69
C MET A 68 -2.42 -1.49 0.41
N LEU A 69 -2.10 -0.25 0.03
CA LEU A 69 -1.67 0.81 0.95
C LEU A 69 -2.47 2.08 0.65
N ALA A 70 -3.23 2.54 1.63
CA ALA A 70 -4.07 3.74 1.53
C ALA A 70 -3.34 4.96 2.08
N SER A 71 -3.53 6.12 1.46
CA SER A 71 -3.07 7.43 1.96
C SER A 71 -4.23 8.40 2.08
N SER A 72 -4.23 9.22 3.12
CA SER A 72 -5.31 10.18 3.42
C SER A 72 -5.02 11.60 2.94
N SER A 73 -3.76 12.00 2.86
CA SER A 73 -3.32 13.36 2.51
C SER A 73 -2.23 13.36 1.44
N VAL A 74 -1.96 14.51 0.84
CA VAL A 74 -0.91 14.68 -0.16
C VAL A 74 0.48 14.38 0.42
N GLN A 75 0.73 14.74 1.68
CA GLN A 75 1.98 14.37 2.36
C GLN A 75 2.11 12.87 2.56
N GLU A 76 1.05 12.19 3.00
CA GLU A 76 1.04 10.73 3.10
C GLU A 76 1.26 10.06 1.75
N VAL A 77 0.67 10.58 0.67
CA VAL A 77 0.90 10.04 -0.68
C VAL A 77 2.38 10.07 -1.02
N CYS A 78 3.08 11.15 -0.73
CA CYS A 78 4.52 11.27 -1.01
C CYS A 78 5.34 10.26 -0.19
N ASP A 79 5.11 10.20 1.12
CA ASP A 79 5.89 9.36 2.03
C ASP A 79 5.59 7.87 1.85
N LEU A 80 4.31 7.51 1.76
CA LEU A 80 3.90 6.11 1.59
C LEU A 80 4.16 5.58 0.17
N ALA A 81 4.32 6.45 -0.84
CA ALA A 81 4.85 6.03 -2.13
C ALA A 81 6.27 5.44 -1.99
N ALA A 82 7.14 6.09 -1.21
CA ALA A 82 8.47 5.56 -0.90
C ALA A 82 8.37 4.20 -0.21
N VAL A 83 7.53 4.08 0.83
CA VAL A 83 7.30 2.81 1.53
C VAL A 83 6.83 1.73 0.57
N ALA A 84 5.88 2.03 -0.32
CA ALA A 84 5.35 1.08 -1.30
C ALA A 84 6.45 0.56 -2.23
N HIS A 85 7.28 1.45 -2.82
CA HIS A 85 8.36 1.06 -3.72
C HIS A 85 9.44 0.23 -3.04
N LEU A 86 9.93 0.69 -1.90
CA LEU A 86 10.97 0.00 -1.14
C LEU A 86 10.49 -1.38 -0.65
N SER A 87 9.26 -1.43 -0.13
CA SER A 87 8.65 -2.68 0.34
C SER A 87 8.36 -3.64 -0.80
N ALA A 88 7.96 -3.16 -1.98
CA ALA A 88 7.73 -4.00 -3.14
C ALA A 88 9.00 -4.74 -3.56
N VAL A 89 10.13 -4.03 -3.63
CA VAL A 89 11.42 -4.63 -4.00
C VAL A 89 11.88 -5.65 -2.96
N LYS A 90 11.90 -5.27 -1.69
CA LYS A 90 12.35 -6.14 -0.58
C LYS A 90 11.43 -7.33 -0.35
N GLY A 91 10.11 -7.09 -0.42
CA GLY A 91 9.07 -8.09 -0.18
C GLY A 91 8.71 -8.94 -1.41
N ARG A 92 9.16 -8.56 -2.62
CA ARG A 92 8.87 -9.24 -3.88
C ARG A 92 7.36 -9.34 -4.21
N LEU A 93 6.57 -8.36 -3.78
CA LEU A 93 5.13 -8.31 -4.04
C LEU A 93 4.76 -7.01 -4.74
N PRO A 94 3.77 -7.02 -5.65
CA PRO A 94 3.26 -5.79 -6.23
C PRO A 94 2.40 -5.02 -5.23
N PHE A 95 2.43 -3.69 -5.34
CA PHE A 95 1.65 -2.78 -4.49
C PHE A 95 0.62 -2.00 -5.30
N ILE A 96 -0.54 -1.82 -4.71
CA ILE A 96 -1.54 -0.83 -5.07
C ILE A 96 -1.52 0.23 -3.95
N HIS A 97 -0.81 1.32 -4.21
CA HIS A 97 -0.82 2.50 -3.36
C HIS A 97 -1.91 3.43 -3.86
N PHE A 98 -2.92 3.70 -3.05
CA PHE A 98 -4.08 4.45 -3.48
C PHE A 98 -4.46 5.59 -2.53
N PHE A 99 -5.11 6.58 -3.08
CA PHE A 99 -5.61 7.77 -2.42
C PHE A 99 -6.87 8.25 -3.13
N ASP A 100 -7.66 9.11 -2.50
CA ASP A 100 -8.94 9.54 -3.05
C ASP A 100 -8.75 10.37 -4.32
N GLY A 101 -9.39 9.91 -5.39
CA GLY A 101 -9.46 10.63 -6.65
C GLY A 101 -10.31 11.90 -6.52
N PHE A 102 -9.99 12.93 -7.28
CA PHE A 102 -10.58 14.26 -7.26
C PHE A 102 -10.31 15.02 -5.95
N ARG A 103 -10.36 14.38 -4.79
CA ARG A 103 -10.00 14.98 -3.51
C ARG A 103 -8.48 15.12 -3.40
N THR A 104 -7.82 14.14 -2.83
CA THR A 104 -6.35 14.16 -2.64
C THR A 104 -5.59 14.33 -3.95
N SER A 105 -6.05 13.74 -5.07
CA SER A 105 -5.37 13.82 -6.36
C SER A 105 -5.38 15.21 -7.01
N HIS A 106 -6.29 16.11 -6.62
CA HIS A 106 -6.40 17.48 -7.14
C HIS A 106 -6.06 18.54 -6.09
N GLU A 107 -5.71 18.12 -4.89
CA GLU A 107 -5.33 19.01 -3.83
C GLU A 107 -3.92 19.56 -4.07
N ILE A 108 -3.75 20.88 -3.89
CA ILE A 108 -2.46 21.56 -3.99
C ILE A 108 -1.99 21.87 -2.58
N GLN A 109 -0.97 21.16 -2.12
CA GLN A 109 -0.35 21.37 -0.82
C GLN A 109 1.16 21.50 -0.95
N ARG A 110 1.75 22.25 0.00
CA ARG A 110 3.18 22.18 0.21
C ARG A 110 3.51 20.91 0.96
N ILE A 111 4.42 20.11 0.43
CA ILE A 111 4.93 18.88 1.05
C ILE A 111 6.42 19.02 1.37
N GLU A 112 6.87 18.20 2.30
CA GLU A 112 8.28 18.00 2.60
C GLU A 112 8.71 16.65 2.02
N ALA A 113 9.40 16.68 0.89
CA ALA A 113 9.90 15.48 0.23
C ALA A 113 11.20 15.00 0.85
N LEU A 114 11.41 13.70 0.87
CA LEU A 114 12.71 13.10 1.17
C LEU A 114 13.74 13.49 0.10
N SER A 115 15.01 13.58 0.49
CA SER A 115 16.11 13.82 -0.43
C SER A 115 16.46 12.54 -1.22
N TYR A 116 17.25 12.68 -2.29
CA TYR A 116 17.75 11.52 -3.03
C TYR A 116 18.68 10.66 -2.18
N GLU A 117 19.44 11.29 -1.30
CA GLU A 117 20.33 10.63 -0.35
C GLU A 117 19.54 9.77 0.64
N ASP A 118 18.40 10.26 1.16
CA ASP A 118 17.50 9.48 2.01
C ASP A 118 17.00 8.22 1.29
N TYR A 119 16.57 8.36 0.04
CA TYR A 119 16.13 7.20 -0.76
C TYR A 119 17.26 6.20 -0.99
N GLU A 120 18.48 6.67 -1.26
CA GLU A 120 19.63 5.80 -1.47
C GLU A 120 20.00 5.02 -0.19
N GLU A 121 19.94 5.66 0.97
CA GLU A 121 20.18 5.03 2.25
C GLU A 121 19.11 4.00 2.64
N MET A 122 17.84 4.28 2.29
CA MET A 122 16.73 3.38 2.57
C MET A 122 16.67 2.18 1.62
N LEU A 123 17.29 2.29 0.45
CA LEU A 123 17.21 1.27 -0.59
C LEU A 123 17.99 0.00 -0.20
N ASP A 124 17.31 -1.13 -0.15
CA ASP A 124 17.92 -2.45 -0.01
C ASP A 124 18.60 -2.85 -1.34
N LYS A 125 19.91 -2.56 -1.44
CA LYS A 125 20.71 -2.80 -2.65
C LYS A 125 20.82 -4.30 -2.98
N GLU A 126 20.82 -5.16 -1.96
CA GLU A 126 20.85 -6.62 -2.14
C GLU A 126 19.53 -7.13 -2.75
N ALA A 127 18.40 -6.60 -2.27
CA ALA A 127 17.09 -6.94 -2.84
C ALA A 127 16.96 -6.48 -4.30
N VAL A 128 17.49 -5.30 -4.64
CA VAL A 128 17.55 -4.82 -6.03
C VAL A 128 18.41 -5.73 -6.91
N GLN A 129 19.58 -6.12 -6.42
CA GLN A 129 20.47 -7.02 -7.14
C GLN A 129 19.82 -8.39 -7.35
N ALA A 130 19.24 -8.97 -6.30
CA ALA A 130 18.51 -10.23 -6.38
C ALA A 130 17.30 -10.17 -7.33
N PHE A 131 16.62 -9.02 -7.43
CA PHE A 131 15.57 -8.82 -8.41
C PHE A 131 16.11 -8.86 -9.85
N ARG A 132 17.23 -8.18 -10.12
CA ARG A 132 17.90 -8.18 -11.43
C ARG A 132 18.42 -9.54 -11.84
N GLU A 133 18.96 -10.30 -10.91
CA GLU A 133 19.47 -11.67 -11.15
C GLU A 133 18.35 -12.66 -11.54
N ARG A 134 17.12 -12.41 -11.10
CA ARG A 134 15.95 -13.19 -11.48
C ARG A 134 15.33 -12.76 -12.82
N ALA A 135 15.88 -11.76 -13.47
CA ALA A 135 15.35 -11.26 -14.75
C ALA A 135 15.37 -12.32 -15.85
N LEU A 136 14.41 -12.25 -16.75
CA LEU A 136 14.46 -13.00 -18.00
C LEU A 136 15.64 -12.51 -18.83
N SER A 137 16.55 -13.40 -19.12
CA SER A 137 17.75 -13.12 -19.92
C SER A 137 18.06 -14.28 -20.85
N PRO A 138 18.56 -14.04 -22.07
CA PRO A 138 19.05 -15.12 -22.93
C PRO A 138 20.11 -15.98 -22.27
N ASN A 139 20.91 -15.41 -21.37
CA ASN A 139 21.96 -16.14 -20.63
C ASN A 139 21.41 -16.98 -19.46
N HIS A 140 20.21 -16.64 -18.97
CA HIS A 140 19.53 -17.35 -17.90
C HIS A 140 18.05 -17.56 -18.30
N PRO A 141 17.80 -18.49 -19.24
CA PRO A 141 16.43 -18.73 -19.70
C PRO A 141 15.62 -19.40 -18.61
N VAL A 142 14.47 -18.80 -18.26
CA VAL A 142 13.49 -19.38 -17.34
C VAL A 142 12.11 -19.34 -17.95
N MET A 143 11.31 -20.35 -17.69
CA MET A 143 9.90 -20.36 -18.09
C MET A 143 9.04 -19.80 -16.96
N ARG A 144 8.18 -18.85 -17.30
CA ARG A 144 7.21 -18.26 -16.38
C ARG A 144 5.83 -18.17 -17.05
N GLY A 145 4.79 -18.19 -16.25
CA GLY A 145 3.42 -18.06 -16.75
C GLY A 145 2.98 -19.22 -17.61
N THR A 146 3.52 -20.42 -17.37
CA THR A 146 3.12 -21.66 -18.03
C THR A 146 1.80 -22.18 -17.48
N ALA A 147 1.17 -23.15 -18.19
CA ALA A 147 0.10 -23.93 -17.62
C ALA A 147 0.64 -24.94 -16.60
N GLN A 148 -0.02 -25.05 -15.48
CA GLN A 148 0.29 -25.99 -14.41
C GLN A 148 -0.90 -26.87 -14.11
N ASN A 149 -0.66 -28.16 -13.83
CA ASN A 149 -1.68 -29.05 -13.31
C ASN A 149 -2.10 -28.65 -11.88
N PRO A 150 -3.29 -29.06 -11.42
CA PRO A 150 -3.82 -28.62 -10.13
C PRO A 150 -2.89 -28.86 -8.93
N ASP A 151 -2.18 -29.97 -8.90
CA ASP A 151 -1.21 -30.33 -7.85
C ASP A 151 -0.03 -29.35 -7.78
N ILE A 152 0.60 -29.08 -8.93
CA ILE A 152 1.74 -28.14 -9.02
C ILE A 152 1.26 -26.71 -8.77
N TYR A 153 0.09 -26.34 -9.32
CA TYR A 153 -0.47 -25.00 -9.13
C TYR A 153 -0.73 -24.70 -7.66
N PHE A 154 -1.31 -25.64 -6.91
CA PHE A 154 -1.56 -25.50 -5.49
C PHE A 154 -0.25 -25.29 -4.71
N GLN A 155 0.75 -26.13 -4.94
CA GLN A 155 2.06 -26.02 -4.27
C GLN A 155 2.74 -24.67 -4.54
N THR A 156 2.66 -24.18 -5.77
CA THR A 156 3.24 -22.87 -6.14
C THR A 156 2.52 -21.74 -5.43
N ARG A 157 1.19 -21.81 -5.32
CA ARG A 157 0.39 -20.82 -4.60
C ARG A 157 0.70 -20.82 -3.10
N GLU A 158 0.84 -22.00 -2.50
CA GLU A 158 1.17 -22.15 -1.08
C GLU A 158 2.57 -21.60 -0.77
N ALA A 159 3.55 -21.88 -1.60
CA ALA A 159 4.91 -21.37 -1.43
C ALA A 159 4.98 -19.82 -1.44
N ALA A 160 4.03 -19.14 -2.07
CA ALA A 160 3.97 -17.69 -2.07
C ALA A 160 3.60 -17.09 -0.71
N ASN A 161 2.95 -17.84 0.19
CA ASN A 161 2.54 -17.37 1.51
C ASN A 161 3.72 -16.83 2.33
N LEU A 162 4.89 -17.44 2.20
CA LEU A 162 6.12 -16.99 2.88
C LEU A 162 6.48 -15.53 2.59
N PHE A 163 6.11 -15.00 1.43
CA PHE A 163 6.32 -13.59 1.08
C PHE A 163 5.26 -12.71 1.73
N TYR A 164 4.01 -13.13 1.74
CA TYR A 164 2.92 -12.39 2.37
C TYR A 164 3.08 -12.27 3.88
N GLU A 165 3.54 -13.32 4.55
CA GLU A 165 3.82 -13.32 5.99
C GLU A 165 4.89 -12.28 6.40
N LYS A 166 5.87 -12.03 5.54
CA LYS A 166 6.95 -11.08 5.81
C LYS A 166 6.59 -9.63 5.53
N ILE A 167 5.63 -9.38 4.64
CA ILE A 167 5.38 -8.03 4.13
C ILE A 167 4.94 -7.03 5.18
N PRO A 168 4.11 -7.37 6.20
CA PRO A 168 3.76 -6.42 7.26
C PRO A 168 4.98 -5.91 8.03
N GLY A 169 5.94 -6.80 8.33
CA GLY A 169 7.19 -6.43 9.01
C GLY A 169 8.04 -5.48 8.16
N ILE A 170 8.15 -5.76 6.85
CA ILE A 170 8.91 -4.92 5.91
C ILE A 170 8.31 -3.51 5.81
N ILE A 171 6.98 -3.42 5.71
CA ILE A 171 6.29 -2.13 5.65
C ILE A 171 6.50 -1.32 6.94
N LYS A 172 6.35 -1.96 8.11
CA LYS A 172 6.62 -1.32 9.42
C LYS A 172 8.05 -0.82 9.52
N GLU A 173 9.02 -1.59 9.04
CA GLU A 173 10.44 -1.18 9.00
C GLU A 173 10.62 0.11 8.19
N TYR A 174 10.05 0.19 6.99
CA TYR A 174 10.17 1.40 6.16
C TYR A 174 9.37 2.59 6.70
N MET A 175 8.19 2.36 7.29
CA MET A 175 7.45 3.40 8.00
C MET A 175 8.29 3.99 9.15
N ALA A 176 8.97 3.15 9.94
CA ALA A 176 9.86 3.60 11.00
C ALA A 176 11.09 4.36 10.48
N GLN A 177 11.59 3.99 9.30
CA GLN A 177 12.68 4.73 8.65
C GLN A 177 12.22 6.12 8.19
N ILE A 178 10.99 6.28 7.68
CA ILE A 178 10.39 7.58 7.38
C ILE A 178 10.26 8.41 8.65
N GLU A 179 9.71 7.82 9.72
CA GLU A 179 9.55 8.50 11.00
C GLU A 179 10.88 9.04 11.54
N LYS A 180 11.93 8.23 11.49
CA LYS A 180 13.28 8.64 11.95
C LYS A 180 13.84 9.84 11.17
N ARG A 181 13.55 9.97 9.88
CA ARG A 181 14.07 11.03 9.01
C ARG A 181 13.22 12.30 9.05
N THR A 182 11.92 12.14 9.16
CA THR A 182 10.97 13.24 8.97
C THR A 182 10.22 13.64 10.23
N GLY A 183 10.22 12.79 11.27
CA GLY A 183 9.39 12.94 12.46
C GLY A 183 7.92 12.60 12.24
N ARG A 184 7.51 12.24 11.00
CA ARG A 184 6.12 11.85 10.68
C ARG A 184 5.92 10.37 10.93
N THR A 185 4.93 10.06 11.76
CA THR A 185 4.62 8.69 12.19
C THR A 185 3.50 8.09 11.34
N TYR A 186 3.76 6.94 10.73
CA TYR A 186 2.79 6.15 10.00
C TYR A 186 2.58 4.79 10.65
N ARG A 187 1.31 4.33 10.69
CA ARG A 187 0.91 3.03 11.24
C ARG A 187 -0.15 2.41 10.33
N PHE A 188 -0.33 1.10 10.38
CA PHE A 188 -1.41 0.43 9.64
C PHE A 188 -2.78 0.94 10.05
N PHE A 189 -2.96 1.16 11.35
CA PHE A 189 -4.15 1.75 11.94
C PHE A 189 -3.74 2.79 12.95
N GLN A 190 -4.47 3.89 12.99
CA GLN A 190 -4.30 4.94 14.00
C GLN A 190 -5.63 5.15 14.70
N TYR A 191 -5.62 5.17 16.01
CA TYR A 191 -6.79 5.45 16.81
C TYR A 191 -6.78 6.89 17.30
N TYR A 192 -7.91 7.54 17.15
CA TYR A 192 -8.16 8.89 17.67
C TYR A 192 -9.48 8.87 18.44
N GLY A 193 -9.50 9.30 19.69
CA GLY A 193 -10.72 9.40 20.47
C GLY A 193 -10.58 8.92 21.92
N ALA A 194 -11.71 8.66 22.56
CA ALA A 194 -11.79 8.31 23.98
C ALA A 194 -11.12 6.95 24.27
N LYS A 195 -10.51 6.82 25.45
CA LYS A 195 -9.85 5.58 25.92
C LYS A 195 -10.78 4.36 25.99
N ASN A 196 -12.07 4.60 26.31
CA ASN A 196 -13.11 3.55 26.38
C ASN A 196 -14.31 4.01 25.52
N PRO A 197 -14.24 3.87 24.19
CA PRO A 197 -15.30 4.36 23.31
C PRO A 197 -16.54 3.49 23.40
N LYS A 198 -17.72 4.11 23.36
CA LYS A 198 -18.99 3.40 23.21
C LYS A 198 -19.25 2.97 21.75
N TYR A 199 -18.73 3.74 20.82
CA TYR A 199 -18.82 3.48 19.39
C TYR A 199 -17.45 3.71 18.76
N VAL A 200 -17.09 2.88 17.79
CA VAL A 200 -15.85 3.01 17.01
C VAL A 200 -16.23 3.17 15.53
N VAL A 201 -15.67 4.19 14.88
CA VAL A 201 -15.82 4.42 13.43
C VAL A 201 -14.51 4.04 12.77
N ILE A 202 -14.56 3.17 11.77
CA ILE A 202 -13.43 2.80 10.95
C ILE A 202 -13.52 3.60 9.64
N ALA A 203 -12.48 4.35 9.32
CA ALA A 203 -12.43 5.20 8.13
C ALA A 203 -11.11 5.00 7.37
N MET A 204 -11.11 5.30 6.07
CA MET A 204 -9.96 5.19 5.18
C MET A 204 -10.03 6.29 4.12
N GLY A 205 -8.87 6.80 3.68
CA GLY A 205 -8.78 7.86 2.68
C GLY A 205 -8.93 9.26 3.27
N SER A 206 -9.25 10.25 2.45
CA SER A 206 -9.25 11.68 2.81
C SER A 206 -10.24 12.06 3.91
N VAL A 207 -11.28 11.26 4.14
CA VAL A 207 -12.22 11.46 5.26
C VAL A 207 -11.52 11.41 6.62
N CYS A 208 -10.38 10.71 6.73
CA CYS A 208 -9.61 10.64 7.96
C CYS A 208 -9.11 12.01 8.42
N GLU A 209 -8.69 12.86 7.48
CA GLU A 209 -8.24 14.23 7.77
C GLU A 209 -9.41 15.09 8.31
N THR A 210 -10.58 14.96 7.66
CA THR A 210 -11.79 15.66 8.14
C THR A 210 -12.20 15.21 9.54
N ILE A 211 -12.14 13.91 9.82
CA ILE A 211 -12.45 13.37 11.15
C ILE A 211 -11.46 13.89 12.19
N ARG A 212 -10.17 13.91 11.91
CA ARG A 212 -9.14 14.46 12.82
C ARG A 212 -9.40 15.92 13.17
N GLU A 213 -9.83 16.72 12.21
CA GLU A 213 -10.12 18.15 12.40
C GLU A 213 -11.40 18.36 13.25
N ILE A 214 -12.40 17.51 13.08
CA ILE A 214 -13.72 17.70 13.75
C ILE A 214 -13.75 17.10 15.15
N LEU A 215 -13.08 15.97 15.39
CA LEU A 215 -13.13 15.26 16.67
C LEU A 215 -12.82 16.14 17.89
N PRO A 216 -11.78 17.00 17.91
CA PRO A 216 -11.54 17.89 19.04
C PRO A 216 -12.68 18.87 19.32
N GLN A 217 -13.37 19.31 18.26
CA GLN A 217 -14.49 20.26 18.38
C GLN A 217 -15.75 19.59 18.95
N MET A 218 -15.97 18.32 18.61
CA MET A 218 -17.11 17.53 19.15
C MET A 218 -16.89 17.19 20.63
N ASN A 219 -15.66 16.94 21.03
CA ASN A 219 -15.32 16.55 22.40
C ASN A 219 -15.25 17.75 23.38
N CYS A 220 -15.26 18.99 22.89
CA CYS A 220 -15.36 20.19 23.74
C CYS A 220 -16.72 20.32 24.47
N ALA A 221 -17.69 19.46 24.14
CA ALA A 221 -18.99 19.43 24.83
C ALA A 221 -18.99 18.50 26.07
N ASP A 222 -18.06 17.55 26.18
CA ASP A 222 -17.92 16.66 27.33
C ASP A 222 -16.50 16.76 27.90
N THR A 223 -16.39 17.37 29.07
CA THR A 223 -15.15 17.63 29.81
C THR A 223 -14.50 16.35 30.29
N ASP A 224 -13.70 15.67 29.46
CA ASP A 224 -12.66 14.71 29.85
C ASP A 224 -12.00 14.07 28.59
N CYS A 225 -11.48 14.91 27.67
CA CYS A 225 -10.71 14.42 26.54
C CYS A 225 -9.24 14.73 26.71
N ASP A 226 -8.51 13.75 27.18
CA ASP A 226 -7.06 13.72 27.11
C ASP A 226 -6.67 13.47 25.64
N THR A 227 -6.22 14.51 24.94
CA THR A 227 -5.72 14.45 23.55
C THR A 227 -4.33 13.81 23.50
N GLY A 228 -4.12 12.78 24.31
CA GLY A 228 -2.89 12.00 24.30
C GLY A 228 -2.86 11.07 23.08
N SER A 229 -1.95 11.33 22.17
CA SER A 229 -1.50 10.38 21.15
C SER A 229 -0.81 9.17 21.82
N SER A 230 -1.55 8.37 22.57
CA SER A 230 -1.04 7.12 23.10
C SER A 230 -1.16 6.07 21.98
N GLY A 231 -0.01 5.76 21.37
CA GLY A 231 0.09 4.62 20.47
C GLY A 231 -0.44 3.37 21.16
N MET A 232 -1.60 2.91 20.74
CA MET A 232 -2.06 1.58 21.04
C MET A 232 -1.12 0.63 20.29
N GLN A 233 -0.29 -0.09 21.02
CA GLN A 233 0.60 -1.10 20.46
C GLN A 233 -0.19 -2.11 19.63
N ASP A 234 0.41 -2.52 18.51
CA ASP A 234 -0.10 -3.47 17.51
C ASP A 234 -0.31 -4.91 18.05
N ASP A 235 -0.93 -5.11 19.21
CA ASP A 235 -1.11 -6.42 19.83
C ASP A 235 -2.25 -7.27 19.23
N ILE A 236 -2.92 -6.78 18.18
CA ILE A 236 -4.11 -7.49 17.62
C ILE A 236 -3.74 -8.62 16.64
N MET A 237 -2.47 -8.81 16.28
CA MET A 237 -2.07 -9.87 15.33
C MET A 237 -1.19 -10.98 15.90
N GLN A 238 -1.13 -11.18 17.21
CA GLN A 238 -0.31 -12.26 17.79
C GLN A 238 -1.08 -13.48 18.33
N ASP A 239 -2.39 -13.55 18.20
CA ASP A 239 -3.14 -14.69 18.76
C ASP A 239 -3.93 -15.45 17.69
N ASN A 240 -3.23 -16.20 16.82
CA ASN A 240 -3.78 -17.36 16.10
C ASN A 240 -2.66 -18.29 15.63
N SER A 241 -1.92 -18.86 16.59
CA SER A 241 -1.15 -20.08 16.39
C SER A 241 -1.43 -21.01 17.58
N GLY A 242 -2.52 -21.77 17.44
CA GLY A 242 -2.90 -22.90 18.26
C GLY A 242 -3.47 -23.97 17.37
#